data_fa30c88561886ddf9f746403231a3fe8
#
_entry.id   fa30c88561886ddf9f746403231a3fe8
#
_cell.length_a   1.000
_cell.length_b   1.000
_cell.length_c   1.000
_cell.angle_alpha   90.00
_cell.angle_beta   90.00
_cell.angle_gamma   90.00
#
_symmetry.space_group_name_H-M   'P 1'
#
loop_
_entity.id
_entity.type
_entity.pdbx_description
1 polymer ?
#
loop_
_entity_poly.entity_id
_entity_poly.type
_entity_poly.pdbx_seq_one_letter_code
_entity_poly.pdbx_strand_id
1 'polypeptide(L)'
;MKKNSYIVPLSLIFCLFFLWAISSNLLPTMIRQLMKTCELNTFEASFTETAYWLAYFIFPIPIAMFMKRYSYKAGIIFGLCLASLGGFLFFPAAMIKSYWVYLCVFFIIATGMCFLETAANPYVTVSVSYTHL
;
A
#
# COMPACT_ATOMS: atom_id res chain seq x y z
N MET A 1 21.23 7.17 30.47
CA MET A 1 21.48 7.04 29.02
C MET A 1 20.46 6.14 28.31
N LYS A 2 19.16 6.35 28.52
CA LYS A 2 18.08 5.58 27.85
C LYS A 2 17.32 6.37 26.76
N LYS A 3 17.75 7.58 26.46
CA LYS A 3 17.02 8.52 25.59
C LYS A 3 17.14 8.20 24.09
N ASN A 4 18.13 7.41 23.67
CA ASN A 4 18.36 7.12 22.25
C ASN A 4 17.66 5.84 21.76
N SER A 5 17.06 5.04 22.65
CA SER A 5 16.45 3.76 22.30
C SER A 5 15.13 3.91 21.53
N TYR A 6 14.50 5.08 21.62
CA TYR A 6 13.19 5.34 20.97
C TYR A 6 13.31 6.06 19.62
N ILE A 7 14.46 6.68 19.34
CA ILE A 7 14.67 7.43 18.09
C ILE A 7 14.66 6.51 16.89
N VAL A 8 15.27 5.33 17.00
CA VAL A 8 15.35 4.36 15.89
C VAL A 8 13.97 3.84 15.47
N PRO A 9 13.11 3.28 16.37
CA PRO A 9 11.79 2.84 15.99
C PRO A 9 10.91 3.99 15.50
N LEU A 10 11.01 5.17 16.10
CA LEU A 10 10.28 6.35 15.66
C LEU A 10 10.69 6.80 14.25
N SER A 11 11.99 6.81 13.96
CA SER A 11 12.50 7.09 12.60
C SER A 11 12.01 6.11 11.57
N LEU A 12 11.99 4.81 11.90
CA LEU A 12 11.49 3.78 10.99
C LEU A 12 10.00 3.97 10.67
N ILE A 13 9.20 4.32 11.67
CA ILE A 13 7.78 4.63 11.49
C ILE A 13 7.61 5.87 10.59
N PHE A 14 8.38 6.93 10.82
CA PHE A 14 8.37 8.12 9.97
C PHE A 14 8.74 7.79 8.53
N CYS A 15 9.76 6.96 8.31
CA CYS A 15 10.14 6.49 6.97
C CYS A 15 9.01 5.70 6.30
N LEU A 16 8.31 4.83 7.03
CA LEU A 16 7.17 4.06 6.50
C LEU A 16 6.02 4.98 6.07
N PHE A 17 5.65 5.96 6.90
CA PHE A 17 4.61 6.94 6.53
C PHE A 17 5.04 7.84 5.38
N PHE A 18 6.31 8.21 5.32
CA PHE A 18 6.85 8.99 4.22
C PHE A 18 6.77 8.21 2.89
N LEU A 19 7.19 6.94 2.89
CA LEU A 19 7.06 6.06 1.74
C LEU A 19 5.60 5.84 1.32
N TRP A 20 4.71 5.69 2.30
CA TRP A 20 3.28 5.58 2.04
C TRP A 20 2.72 6.86 1.39
N ALA A 21 3.09 8.03 1.90
CA ALA A 21 2.67 9.31 1.33
C ALA A 21 3.16 9.50 -0.11
N ILE A 22 4.40 9.11 -0.42
CA ILE A 22 4.94 9.12 -1.78
C ILE A 22 4.11 8.19 -2.68
N SER A 23 3.89 6.96 -2.24
CA SER A 23 3.14 5.96 -3.00
C SER A 23 1.71 6.42 -3.29
N SER A 24 1.04 7.02 -2.31
CA SER A 24 -0.32 7.54 -2.46
C SER A 24 -0.40 8.71 -3.46
N ASN A 25 0.64 9.55 -3.52
CA ASN A 25 0.70 10.65 -4.48
C ASN A 25 1.11 10.21 -5.89
N LEU A 26 1.78 9.07 -6.02
CA LEU A 26 2.09 8.49 -7.33
C LEU A 26 0.85 7.98 -8.06
N LEU A 27 -0.17 7.52 -7.34
CA LEU A 27 -1.38 6.94 -7.93
C LEU A 27 -2.08 7.89 -8.93
N PRO A 28 -2.43 9.14 -8.59
CA PRO A 28 -3.06 10.05 -9.56
C PRO A 28 -2.17 10.34 -10.78
N THR A 29 -0.86 10.33 -10.57
CA THR A 29 0.11 10.53 -11.66
C THR A 29 0.12 9.34 -12.61
N MET A 30 0.10 8.14 -12.08
CA MET A 30 0.05 6.90 -12.86
C MET A 30 -1.26 6.76 -13.61
N ILE A 31 -2.39 7.12 -13.01
CA ILE A 31 -3.70 7.14 -13.70
C ILE A 31 -3.69 8.09 -14.88
N ARG A 32 -3.11 9.29 -14.74
CA ARG A 32 -2.96 10.24 -15.86
C ARG A 32 -2.07 9.69 -16.98
N GLN A 33 -1.00 9.00 -16.64
CA GLN A 33 -0.16 8.30 -17.63
C GLN A 33 -0.95 7.21 -18.37
N LEU A 34 -1.74 6.46 -17.61
CA LEU A 34 -2.58 5.39 -18.15
C LEU A 34 -3.63 5.93 -19.12
N MET A 35 -4.27 7.06 -18.79
CA MET A 35 -5.21 7.74 -19.67
C MET A 35 -4.58 8.09 -21.03
N LYS A 36 -3.33 8.54 -21.02
CA LYS A 36 -2.59 8.86 -22.26
C LYS A 36 -2.18 7.62 -23.05
N THR A 37 -1.77 6.57 -22.36
CA THR A 37 -1.22 5.37 -23.01
C THR A 37 -2.29 4.46 -23.59
N CYS A 38 -3.44 4.37 -22.92
CA CYS A 38 -4.56 3.50 -23.30
C CYS A 38 -5.74 4.27 -23.90
N GLU A 39 -5.60 5.61 -24.10
CA GLU A 39 -6.66 6.49 -24.61
C GLU A 39 -7.98 6.36 -23.81
N LEU A 40 -7.85 6.25 -22.48
CA LEU A 40 -8.99 6.03 -21.59
C LEU A 40 -9.85 7.29 -21.47
N ASN A 41 -11.14 7.05 -21.38
CA ASN A 41 -12.10 8.09 -21.03
C ASN A 41 -11.99 8.46 -19.55
N THR A 42 -12.43 9.66 -19.19
CA THR A 42 -12.45 10.14 -17.79
C THR A 42 -13.22 9.18 -16.86
N PHE A 43 -14.25 8.53 -17.37
CA PHE A 43 -15.03 7.54 -16.62
C PHE A 43 -14.20 6.31 -16.24
N GLU A 44 -13.44 5.76 -17.18
CA GLU A 44 -12.57 4.59 -16.95
C GLU A 44 -11.42 4.92 -15.99
N ALA A 45 -10.86 6.12 -16.06
CA ALA A 45 -9.87 6.61 -15.13
C ALA A 45 -10.43 6.72 -13.71
N SER A 46 -11.63 7.28 -13.56
CA SER A 46 -12.33 7.37 -12.28
C SER A 46 -12.70 6.01 -11.72
N PHE A 47 -13.04 5.05 -12.59
CA PHE A 47 -13.31 3.68 -12.18
C PHE A 47 -12.05 2.98 -11.64
N THR A 48 -10.89 3.24 -12.26
CA THR A 48 -9.60 2.72 -11.78
C THR A 48 -9.27 3.25 -10.38
N GLU A 49 -9.48 4.55 -10.15
CA GLU A 49 -9.30 5.17 -8.83
C GLU A 49 -10.28 4.59 -7.80
N THR A 50 -11.52 4.43 -8.19
CA THR A 50 -12.56 3.81 -7.34
C THR A 50 -12.20 2.37 -6.97
N ALA A 51 -11.71 1.56 -7.92
CA ALA A 51 -11.28 0.20 -7.65
C ALA A 51 -10.11 0.13 -6.66
N TYR A 52 -9.17 1.08 -6.75
CA TYR A 52 -8.08 1.20 -5.79
C TYR A 52 -8.61 1.49 -4.37
N TRP A 53 -9.47 2.48 -4.21
CA TRP A 53 -10.06 2.82 -2.91
C TRP A 53 -10.99 1.74 -2.38
N LEU A 54 -11.67 1.01 -3.26
CA LEU A 54 -12.51 -0.13 -2.90
C LEU A 54 -11.70 -1.26 -2.26
N ALA A 55 -10.48 -1.50 -2.76
CA ALA A 55 -9.55 -2.44 -2.13
C ALA A 55 -9.24 -2.01 -0.69
N TYR A 56 -8.97 -0.75 -0.46
CA TYR A 56 -8.75 -0.18 0.88
C TYR A 56 -9.96 -0.25 1.80
N PHE A 57 -11.15 -0.29 1.26
CA PHE A 57 -12.38 -0.44 2.04
C PHE A 57 -12.64 -1.91 2.45
N ILE A 58 -12.42 -2.83 1.53
CA ILE A 58 -12.76 -4.26 1.72
C ILE A 58 -11.68 -5.00 2.52
N PHE A 59 -10.41 -4.76 2.23
CA PHE A 59 -9.31 -5.58 2.73
C PHE A 59 -8.84 -5.32 4.18
N PRO A 60 -9.02 -4.17 4.83
CA PRO A 60 -8.53 -3.95 6.19
C PRO A 60 -9.03 -4.97 7.21
N ILE A 61 -10.28 -5.39 7.11
CA ILE A 61 -10.88 -6.36 8.05
C ILE A 61 -10.26 -7.75 7.87
N PRO A 62 -10.23 -8.36 6.67
CA PRO A 62 -9.55 -9.63 6.42
C PRO A 62 -8.06 -9.60 6.79
N ILE A 63 -7.38 -8.49 6.49
CA ILE A 63 -5.95 -8.29 6.78
C ILE A 63 -5.71 -8.25 8.29
N ALA A 64 -6.53 -7.54 9.04
CA ALA A 64 -6.43 -7.49 10.49
C ALA A 64 -6.65 -8.88 11.12
N MET A 65 -7.59 -9.66 10.59
CA MET A 65 -7.81 -11.05 11.00
C MET A 65 -6.61 -11.95 10.67
N PHE A 66 -6.03 -11.78 9.49
CA PHE A 66 -4.81 -12.50 9.07
C PHE A 66 -3.64 -12.21 10.01
N MET A 67 -3.42 -10.93 10.35
CA MET A 67 -2.34 -10.52 11.26
C MET A 67 -2.53 -11.05 12.68
N LYS A 68 -3.76 -11.10 13.17
CA LYS A 68 -4.06 -11.71 14.49
C LYS A 68 -3.75 -13.21 14.52
N ARG A 69 -3.93 -13.90 13.40
CA ARG A 69 -3.72 -15.35 13.31
C ARG A 69 -2.24 -15.71 13.10
N TYR A 70 -1.52 -14.97 12.28
CA TYR A 70 -0.14 -15.33 11.89
C TYR A 70 0.92 -14.48 12.60
N SER A 71 0.93 -13.21 12.44
CA SER A 71 1.67 -12.16 13.15
C SER A 71 1.71 -10.86 12.32
N TYR A 72 2.04 -9.74 12.95
CA TYR A 72 2.27 -8.46 12.25
C TYR A 72 3.45 -8.54 11.29
N LYS A 73 4.52 -9.25 11.67
CA LYS A 73 5.70 -9.45 10.83
C LYS A 73 5.35 -10.17 9.53
N ALA A 74 4.54 -11.23 9.61
CA ALA A 74 4.07 -11.94 8.42
C ALA A 74 3.22 -11.04 7.51
N GLY A 75 2.36 -10.20 8.09
CA GLY A 75 1.58 -9.21 7.36
C GLY A 75 2.44 -8.21 6.60
N ILE A 76 3.50 -7.68 7.21
CA ILE A 76 4.44 -6.75 6.59
C ILE A 76 5.17 -7.42 5.41
N ILE A 77 5.70 -8.63 5.62
CA ILE A 77 6.42 -9.38 4.58
C ILE A 77 5.48 -9.66 3.40
N PHE A 78 4.26 -10.11 3.69
CA PHE A 78 3.26 -10.41 2.66
C PHE A 78 2.85 -9.15 1.89
N GLY A 79 2.65 -8.02 2.58
CA GLY A 79 2.37 -6.73 1.97
C GLY A 79 3.49 -6.23 1.05
N LEU A 80 4.74 -6.36 1.48
CA LEU A 80 5.91 -6.03 0.67
C LEU A 80 6.03 -6.93 -0.56
N CYS A 81 5.79 -8.24 -0.43
CA CYS A 81 5.79 -9.16 -1.55
C CYS A 81 4.70 -8.81 -2.58
N LEU A 82 3.48 -8.51 -2.12
CA LEU A 82 2.39 -8.10 -3.01
C LEU A 82 2.69 -6.77 -3.71
N ALA A 83 3.17 -5.78 -2.99
CA ALA A 83 3.52 -4.49 -3.56
C ALA A 83 4.64 -4.62 -4.61
N SER A 84 5.66 -5.42 -4.32
CA SER A 84 6.75 -5.72 -5.24
C SER A 84 6.27 -6.47 -6.48
N LEU A 85 5.42 -7.49 -6.29
CA LEU A 85 4.82 -8.24 -7.39
C LEU A 85 4.00 -7.33 -8.30
N GLY A 86 3.17 -6.47 -7.72
CA GLY A 86 2.41 -5.46 -8.46
C GLY A 86 3.33 -4.52 -9.25
N GLY A 87 4.42 -4.05 -8.64
CA GLY A 87 5.42 -3.23 -9.32
C GLY A 87 6.07 -3.94 -10.52
N PHE A 88 6.44 -5.21 -10.37
CA PHE A 88 6.98 -6.01 -11.49
C PHE A 88 5.96 -6.26 -12.59
N LEU A 89 4.69 -6.46 -12.24
CA LEU A 89 3.60 -6.67 -13.21
C LEU A 89 3.28 -5.41 -14.02
N PHE A 90 3.69 -4.23 -13.58
CA PHE A 90 3.56 -3.01 -14.35
C PHE A 90 4.32 -3.07 -15.68
N PHE A 91 5.47 -3.74 -15.71
CA PHE A 91 6.27 -3.86 -16.91
C PHE A 91 5.53 -4.61 -18.03
N PRO A 92 5.04 -5.87 -17.82
CA PRO A 92 4.26 -6.54 -18.85
C PRO A 92 2.93 -5.87 -19.14
N ALA A 93 2.30 -5.22 -18.13
CA ALA A 93 1.08 -4.46 -18.34
C ALA A 93 1.28 -3.30 -19.34
N ALA A 94 2.44 -2.63 -19.25
CA ALA A 94 2.81 -1.56 -20.17
C ALA A 94 3.03 -2.06 -21.61
N MET A 95 3.50 -3.30 -21.77
CA MET A 95 3.68 -3.92 -23.10
C MET A 95 2.34 -4.31 -23.74
N ILE A 96 1.43 -4.87 -22.94
CA ILE A 96 0.12 -5.35 -23.40
C ILE A 96 -0.82 -4.17 -23.70
N LYS A 97 -0.65 -3.03 -23.03
CA LYS A 97 -1.51 -1.83 -23.14
C LYS A 97 -2.99 -2.14 -22.94
N SER A 98 -3.32 -3.09 -22.06
CA SER A 98 -4.69 -3.48 -21.77
C SER A 98 -5.16 -2.83 -20.47
N TYR A 99 -6.29 -2.14 -20.50
CA TYR A 99 -6.93 -1.51 -19.36
C TYR A 99 -7.18 -2.50 -18.21
N TRP A 100 -7.69 -3.68 -18.52
CA TRP A 100 -8.00 -4.71 -17.51
C TRP A 100 -6.77 -5.23 -16.78
N VAL A 101 -5.65 -5.35 -17.48
CA VAL A 101 -4.38 -5.76 -16.86
C VAL A 101 -3.88 -4.70 -15.89
N TYR A 102 -3.95 -3.43 -16.27
CA TYR A 102 -3.60 -2.32 -15.38
C TYR A 102 -4.49 -2.29 -14.14
N LEU A 103 -5.80 -2.50 -14.30
CA LEU A 103 -6.76 -2.53 -13.20
C LEU A 103 -6.39 -3.62 -12.18
N CYS A 104 -6.06 -4.83 -12.67
CA CYS A 104 -5.58 -5.92 -11.81
C CYS A 104 -4.28 -5.57 -11.08
N VAL A 105 -3.33 -4.96 -11.75
CA VAL A 105 -2.05 -4.55 -11.16
C VAL A 105 -2.25 -3.50 -10.07
N PHE A 106 -3.08 -2.51 -10.32
CA PHE A 106 -3.44 -1.50 -9.31
C PHE A 106 -4.11 -2.12 -8.09
N PHE A 107 -5.00 -3.09 -8.31
CA PHE A 107 -5.67 -3.79 -7.22
C PHE A 107 -4.70 -4.60 -6.35
N ILE A 108 -3.72 -5.27 -6.96
CA ILE A 108 -2.65 -6.01 -6.27
C ILE A 108 -1.79 -5.05 -5.44
N ILE A 109 -1.37 -3.92 -6.02
CA ILE A 109 -0.58 -2.89 -5.31
C ILE A 109 -1.38 -2.32 -4.14
N ALA A 110 -2.65 -1.97 -4.36
CA ALA A 110 -3.53 -1.46 -3.32
C ALA A 110 -3.66 -2.43 -2.14
N THR A 111 -3.81 -3.72 -2.42
CA THR A 111 -3.87 -4.77 -1.40
C THR A 111 -2.56 -4.84 -0.62
N GLY A 112 -1.41 -4.82 -1.30
CA GLY A 112 -0.10 -4.82 -0.65
C GLY A 112 0.11 -3.61 0.25
N MET A 113 -0.24 -2.41 -0.23
CA MET A 113 -0.16 -1.18 0.55
C MET A 113 -1.11 -1.20 1.75
N CYS A 114 -2.30 -1.76 1.60
CA CYS A 114 -3.26 -1.93 2.69
C CYS A 114 -2.72 -2.85 3.80
N PHE A 115 -1.98 -3.91 3.46
CA PHE A 115 -1.27 -4.74 4.43
C PHE A 115 -0.24 -3.94 5.23
N LEU A 116 0.56 -3.13 4.55
CA LEU A 116 1.60 -2.30 5.21
C LEU A 116 0.98 -1.26 6.14
N GLU A 117 -0.07 -0.59 5.72
CA GLU A 117 -0.76 0.42 6.51
C GLU A 117 -1.45 -0.20 7.74
N THR A 118 -2.16 -1.31 7.56
CA THR A 118 -2.82 -2.02 8.65
C THR A 118 -1.83 -2.57 9.67
N ALA A 119 -0.62 -2.95 9.25
CA ALA A 119 0.46 -3.38 10.13
C ALA A 119 1.14 -2.21 10.85
N ALA A 120 1.29 -1.05 10.19
CA ALA A 120 1.98 0.11 10.76
C ALA A 120 1.17 0.77 11.89
N ASN A 121 -0.15 0.87 11.75
CA ASN A 121 -1.03 1.55 12.71
C ASN A 121 -0.93 1.00 14.15
N PRO A 122 -1.05 -0.32 14.42
CA PRO A 122 -0.89 -0.85 15.77
C PRO A 122 0.54 -0.74 16.30
N TYR A 123 1.55 -0.74 15.43
CA TYR A 123 2.94 -0.60 15.83
C TYR A 123 3.22 0.79 16.43
N VAL A 124 2.60 1.82 15.88
CA VAL A 124 2.67 3.19 16.40
C VAL A 124 2.02 3.27 17.78
N THR A 125 0.83 2.72 17.95
CA THR A 125 0.09 2.78 19.22
C THR A 125 0.80 2.05 20.34
N VAL A 126 1.37 0.87 20.05
CA VAL A 126 2.16 0.10 21.01
C VAL A 126 3.44 0.84 21.40
N SER A 127 4.17 1.42 20.44
CA SER A 127 5.39 2.17 20.70
C SER A 127 5.14 3.42 21.57
N VAL A 128 4.02 4.10 21.37
CA VAL A 128 3.64 5.29 22.16
C VAL A 128 3.20 4.88 23.57
N SER A 129 2.49 3.77 23.74
CA SER A 129 2.03 3.29 25.05
C SER A 129 3.16 2.95 25.99
N TYR A 130 4.29 2.44 25.50
CA TYR A 130 5.50 2.17 26.30
C TYR A 130 6.28 3.43 26.70
N THR A 131 5.95 4.59 26.13
CA THR A 131 6.65 5.86 26.44
C THR A 131 6.01 6.58 27.65
N HIS A 132 4.79 6.19 28.04
CA HIS A 132 4.05 6.82 29.14
C HIS A 132 4.02 5.97 30.44
N LEU A 133 4.74 4.84 30.50
CA LEU A 133 5.00 4.05 31.70
C LEU A 133 6.47 4.20 32.13
#